data_1215d5f0a66ccdbba80148154d8602f5
#
_entry.id   1215d5f0a66ccdbba80148154d8602f5
#
_cell.length_a   1.000
_cell.length_b   1.000
_cell.length_c   1.000
_cell.angle_alpha   90.00
_cell.angle_beta   90.00
_cell.angle_gamma   90.00
#
_symmetry.space_group_name_H-M   'P 1'
#
loop_
_entity.id
_entity.type
_entity.pdbx_description
1 polymer ?
#
loop_
_entity_poly.entity_id
_entity_poly.type
_entity_poly.pdbx_seq_one_letter_code
_entity_poly.pdbx_strand_id
1 'polypeptide(L)'
;PEVKYIIEDSGSSLLIASAGKGDVAKQAKQLVAIDQFWSIDGDIEGFQRLETHQSAFPVTPIADEMAGTDMLYSSGTTGRPKGIRPPLERDMPIDADNVLLQITRGMAAAGPDSVYLSPAPLYHAAPLRWCMTFTRLGATLVVMEKFDPEAFLDCVQAHKTTHVQMVPTMFVKLLKLPEDVRKSYDVASLQFVIHAAAPCPIPVKEQMIEWWGPIIDEYYAGSEGNGMTWAKSAEWLEHKGTVGRAIFGELHVCDENGDEVPVGSEGQIYFGGTTPPNYHNDPEKNASALNPKHPDWSSLGDVGKVDEDGFLYLTDRKAFMIISGGVNIYPQEAENVLITHPKVADVAVIGVPDEEFGESVKAIVQPMPGIVPSDELAAELLEFCRGELSKIKCPKSLDFDLELPRHPTGKLYKRLIRDRYWGKKESRIV
;
A
#
# COMPACT_ATOMS: atom_id res chain seq x y z
N PRO A 1 16.15 17.66 -3.30
CA PRO A 1 15.13 18.54 -2.69
C PRO A 1 14.23 17.78 -1.70
N GLU A 2 13.75 16.57 -2.05
CA GLU A 2 12.82 15.79 -1.22
C GLU A 2 13.47 15.33 0.10
N VAL A 3 14.68 14.79 0.06
CA VAL A 3 15.43 14.38 1.27
C VAL A 3 15.67 15.58 2.18
N LYS A 4 15.99 16.75 1.63
CA LYS A 4 16.10 17.99 2.40
C LYS A 4 14.80 18.30 3.12
N TYR A 5 13.69 18.29 2.39
CA TYR A 5 12.39 18.58 2.96
C TYR A 5 12.05 17.62 4.11
N ILE A 6 12.25 16.33 3.93
CA ILE A 6 11.95 15.32 4.96
C ILE A 6 12.79 15.53 6.22
N ILE A 7 14.10 15.79 6.07
CA ILE A 7 15.01 16.03 7.21
C ILE A 7 14.59 17.29 7.98
N GLU A 8 14.30 18.38 7.28
CA GLU A 8 13.92 19.65 7.91
C GLU A 8 12.53 19.57 8.57
N ASP A 9 11.54 18.97 7.89
CA ASP A 9 10.18 18.85 8.39
C ASP A 9 10.09 17.89 9.59
N SER A 10 10.78 16.74 9.53
CA SER A 10 10.81 15.78 10.65
C SER A 10 11.60 16.26 11.86
N GLY A 11 12.46 17.28 11.70
CA GLY A 11 13.39 17.71 12.71
C GLY A 11 14.49 16.67 13.00
N SER A 12 14.83 15.84 12.00
CA SER A 12 15.87 14.81 12.14
C SER A 12 17.23 15.44 12.47
N SER A 13 17.93 14.86 13.43
CA SER A 13 19.29 15.27 13.83
C SER A 13 20.38 14.38 13.23
N LEU A 14 20.01 13.27 12.62
CA LEU A 14 20.92 12.26 12.10
C LEU A 14 20.44 11.77 10.73
N LEU A 15 21.35 11.62 9.77
CA LEU A 15 21.14 10.93 8.50
C LEU A 15 22.04 9.70 8.41
N ILE A 16 21.44 8.53 8.25
CA ILE A 16 22.15 7.28 7.92
C ILE A 16 21.87 6.92 6.47
N ALA A 17 22.92 6.60 5.72
CA ALA A 17 22.81 6.23 4.31
C ALA A 17 23.69 5.04 3.96
N SER A 18 23.20 4.14 3.10
CA SER A 18 24.03 3.08 2.52
C SER A 18 25.01 3.65 1.47
N ALA A 19 26.16 3.03 1.33
CA ALA A 19 27.18 3.44 0.34
C ALA A 19 26.62 3.49 -1.08
N GLY A 20 25.71 2.59 -1.44
CA GLY A 20 25.01 2.59 -2.73
C GLY A 20 24.14 3.82 -3.00
N LYS A 21 23.86 4.64 -1.96
CA LYS A 21 23.14 5.94 -2.07
C LYS A 21 24.05 7.14 -1.80
N GLY A 22 25.36 6.94 -1.82
CA GLY A 22 26.36 7.93 -1.42
C GLY A 22 26.27 9.26 -2.16
N ASP A 23 25.95 9.27 -3.46
CA ASP A 23 25.85 10.53 -4.23
C ASP A 23 24.67 11.37 -3.79
N VAL A 24 23.50 10.74 -3.56
CA VAL A 24 22.32 11.43 -3.04
C VAL A 24 22.55 11.91 -1.61
N ALA A 25 23.20 11.10 -0.78
CA ALA A 25 23.52 11.43 0.60
C ALA A 25 24.50 12.62 0.71
N LYS A 26 25.56 12.67 -0.13
CA LYS A 26 26.49 13.81 -0.21
C LYS A 26 25.79 15.10 -0.63
N GLN A 27 24.88 15.02 -1.62
CA GLN A 27 24.09 16.18 -2.03
C GLN A 27 23.15 16.64 -0.91
N ALA A 28 22.50 15.72 -0.22
CA ALA A 28 21.63 16.04 0.91
C ALA A 28 22.41 16.73 2.04
N LYS A 29 23.60 16.24 2.36
CA LYS A 29 24.49 16.85 3.38
C LYS A 29 24.80 18.32 3.10
N GLN A 30 24.94 18.71 1.84
CA GLN A 30 25.19 20.11 1.46
C GLN A 30 23.98 21.04 1.63
N LEU A 31 22.78 20.46 1.78
CA LEU A 31 21.52 21.18 1.78
C LEU A 31 20.84 21.26 3.16
N VAL A 32 21.30 20.50 4.15
CA VAL A 32 20.67 20.39 5.47
C VAL A 32 21.62 20.83 6.58
N ALA A 33 21.07 21.39 7.65
CA ALA A 33 21.82 21.88 8.80
C ALA A 33 21.73 20.86 9.96
N ILE A 34 22.28 19.65 9.76
CA ILE A 34 22.44 18.63 10.81
C ILE A 34 23.90 18.23 10.90
N ASP A 35 24.31 17.71 12.06
CA ASP A 35 25.73 17.45 12.35
C ASP A 35 26.09 15.95 12.25
N GLN A 36 25.10 15.06 12.26
CA GLN A 36 25.30 13.62 12.32
C GLN A 36 25.04 12.95 10.96
N PHE A 37 26.11 12.47 10.33
CA PHE A 37 26.07 11.77 9.05
C PHE A 37 26.81 10.45 9.14
N TRP A 38 26.08 9.34 8.92
CA TRP A 38 26.60 7.99 9.09
C TRP A 38 26.41 7.17 7.80
N SER A 39 27.42 6.38 7.44
CA SER A 39 27.36 5.43 6.34
C SER A 39 27.27 4.00 6.83
N ILE A 40 26.54 3.16 6.09
CA ILE A 40 26.47 1.70 6.26
C ILE A 40 26.85 1.01 4.95
N ASP A 41 27.29 -0.23 5.00
CA ASP A 41 27.68 -1.08 3.86
C ASP A 41 28.83 -0.51 3.00
N GLY A 42 29.58 0.43 3.52
CA GLY A 42 30.72 1.06 2.83
C GLY A 42 30.91 2.51 3.21
N ASP A 43 32.01 3.10 2.69
CA ASP A 43 32.39 4.47 3.01
C ASP A 43 31.69 5.47 2.08
N ILE A 44 31.22 6.57 2.68
CA ILE A 44 30.74 7.76 1.99
C ILE A 44 31.63 8.92 2.45
N GLU A 45 32.21 9.65 1.50
CA GLU A 45 33.06 10.80 1.80
C GLU A 45 32.33 11.82 2.70
N GLY A 46 32.96 12.15 3.83
CA GLY A 46 32.42 13.09 4.80
C GLY A 46 31.34 12.49 5.75
N PHE A 47 31.13 11.19 5.73
CA PHE A 47 30.28 10.45 6.67
C PHE A 47 31.14 9.60 7.60
N GLN A 48 30.64 9.37 8.80
CA GLN A 48 31.26 8.42 9.73
C GLN A 48 30.73 7.01 9.45
N ARG A 49 31.59 6.00 9.54
CA ARG A 49 31.21 4.60 9.37
C ARG A 49 30.50 4.07 10.60
N LEU A 50 29.22 3.67 10.46
CA LEU A 50 28.40 3.22 11.59
C LEU A 50 28.96 1.95 12.22
N GLU A 51 29.35 0.95 11.41
CA GLU A 51 29.86 -0.33 11.89
C GLU A 51 31.16 -0.16 12.70
N THR A 52 32.04 0.75 12.29
CA THR A 52 33.26 1.07 13.03
C THR A 52 32.95 1.74 14.37
N HIS A 53 31.95 2.63 14.38
CA HIS A 53 31.55 3.33 15.59
C HIS A 53 30.85 2.39 16.58
N GLN A 54 29.96 1.53 16.12
CA GLN A 54 29.26 0.54 16.94
C GLN A 54 30.22 -0.41 17.66
N SER A 55 31.35 -0.79 17.04
CA SER A 55 32.34 -1.70 17.63
C SER A 55 33.00 -1.16 18.90
N ALA A 56 32.90 0.15 19.14
CA ALA A 56 33.43 0.79 20.34
C ALA A 56 32.49 0.72 21.57
N PHE A 57 31.25 0.27 21.39
CA PHE A 57 30.24 0.19 22.44
C PHE A 57 30.07 -1.23 22.97
N PRO A 58 29.67 -1.37 24.25
CA PRO A 58 29.32 -2.67 24.82
C PRO A 58 28.16 -3.30 24.08
N VAL A 59 28.12 -4.63 24.03
CA VAL A 59 26.97 -5.41 23.47
C VAL A 59 25.89 -5.71 24.54
N THR A 60 26.00 -5.11 25.69
CA THR A 60 24.99 -5.22 26.76
C THR A 60 23.90 -4.18 26.59
N PRO A 61 22.67 -4.48 27.02
CA PRO A 61 21.58 -3.52 27.04
C PRO A 61 21.95 -2.20 27.75
N ILE A 62 21.44 -1.09 27.25
CA ILE A 62 21.58 0.22 27.94
C ILE A 62 20.58 0.30 29.10
N ALA A 63 20.90 1.11 30.11
CA ALA A 63 20.10 1.17 31.34
C ALA A 63 18.71 1.79 31.17
N ASP A 64 18.50 2.55 30.10
CA ASP A 64 17.31 3.31 29.79
C ASP A 64 16.70 2.88 28.43
N GLU A 65 16.69 1.56 28.15
CA GLU A 65 16.06 1.02 26.95
C GLU A 65 14.58 1.36 26.91
N MET A 66 14.18 2.11 25.90
CA MET A 66 12.79 2.49 25.64
C MET A 66 12.40 2.17 24.21
N ALA A 67 11.12 1.84 24.03
CA ALA A 67 10.54 1.64 22.70
C ALA A 67 10.49 2.97 21.92
N GLY A 68 10.94 2.94 20.69
CA GLY A 68 10.72 4.01 19.71
C GLY A 68 9.51 3.74 18.83
N THR A 69 9.19 4.70 17.97
CA THR A 69 8.19 4.53 16.91
C THR A 69 8.71 5.08 15.59
N ASP A 70 8.15 4.58 14.49
CA ASP A 70 8.45 5.10 13.16
C ASP A 70 7.70 6.42 12.90
N MET A 71 8.33 7.33 12.19
CA MET A 71 7.68 8.47 11.55
C MET A 71 7.85 8.32 10.04
N LEU A 72 6.75 8.05 9.35
CA LEU A 72 6.78 7.74 7.93
C LEU A 72 6.25 8.92 7.10
N TYR A 73 6.80 9.08 5.90
CA TYR A 73 6.33 10.06 4.93
C TYR A 73 5.55 9.38 3.83
N SER A 74 4.26 9.66 3.73
CA SER A 74 3.42 9.19 2.63
C SER A 74 3.52 10.10 1.43
N SER A 75 3.44 9.54 0.21
CA SER A 75 3.29 10.32 -1.02
C SER A 75 1.90 10.99 -1.04
N GLY A 76 1.78 12.17 -0.47
CA GLY A 76 0.51 12.91 -0.44
C GLY A 76 -0.08 13.09 -1.85
N THR A 77 -1.41 13.06 -1.96
CA THR A 77 -2.13 13.36 -3.22
C THR A 77 -1.89 14.78 -3.72
N THR A 78 -1.37 15.67 -2.86
CA THR A 78 -1.11 17.09 -3.13
C THR A 78 0.33 17.40 -3.58
N GLY A 79 1.21 16.40 -3.68
CA GLY A 79 2.55 16.53 -4.27
C GLY A 79 3.71 16.68 -3.29
N ARG A 80 3.49 17.03 -2.02
CA ARG A 80 4.52 16.95 -0.97
C ARG A 80 4.30 15.71 -0.10
N PRO A 81 5.36 14.97 0.26
CA PRO A 81 5.25 13.89 1.24
C PRO A 81 4.68 14.44 2.57
N LYS A 82 3.78 13.68 3.19
CA LYS A 82 3.18 14.03 4.48
C LYS A 82 3.76 13.16 5.57
N GLY A 83 4.32 13.75 6.60
CA GLY A 83 4.81 13.06 7.78
C GLY A 83 3.65 12.54 8.62
N ILE A 84 3.64 11.24 8.89
CA ILE A 84 2.68 10.62 9.80
C ILE A 84 3.44 10.37 11.11
N ARG A 85 3.03 11.06 12.17
CA ARG A 85 3.69 11.03 13.46
C ARG A 85 2.81 10.34 14.51
N PRO A 86 2.99 9.04 14.73
CA PRO A 86 2.32 8.34 15.83
C PRO A 86 2.70 8.96 17.17
N PRO A 87 1.82 8.88 18.19
CA PRO A 87 2.19 9.28 19.53
C PRO A 87 3.34 8.41 20.02
N LEU A 88 4.38 9.05 20.58
CA LEU A 88 5.48 8.37 21.24
C LEU A 88 5.19 8.35 22.74
N GLU A 89 4.86 7.17 23.25
CA GLU A 89 4.75 6.96 24.69
C GLU A 89 6.16 6.92 25.29
N ARG A 90 6.46 7.94 26.10
CA ARG A 90 7.70 7.97 26.85
C ARG A 90 7.63 6.95 27.97
N ASP A 91 8.77 6.37 28.31
CA ASP A 91 8.91 5.36 29.38
C ASP A 91 8.31 3.97 29.05
N MET A 92 7.92 3.71 27.78
CA MET A 92 7.53 2.37 27.36
C MET A 92 8.77 1.47 27.22
N PRO A 93 8.84 0.33 27.93
CA PRO A 93 9.95 -0.61 27.80
C PRO A 93 10.10 -1.12 26.36
N ILE A 94 11.34 -1.38 25.92
CA ILE A 94 11.62 -1.85 24.57
C ILE A 94 10.95 -3.20 24.25
N ASP A 95 10.71 -4.02 25.25
CA ASP A 95 10.05 -5.32 25.16
C ASP A 95 8.53 -5.26 25.37
N ALA A 96 7.95 -4.08 25.58
CA ALA A 96 6.50 -3.92 25.70
C ALA A 96 5.76 -4.40 24.45
N ASP A 97 4.69 -5.13 24.63
CA ASP A 97 3.82 -5.56 23.53
C ASP A 97 3.12 -4.36 22.88
N ASN A 98 2.94 -4.45 21.57
CA ASN A 98 2.10 -3.53 20.81
C ASN A 98 1.01 -4.31 20.04
N VAL A 99 0.04 -3.58 19.52
CA VAL A 99 -1.12 -4.16 18.82
C VAL A 99 -0.69 -5.06 17.66
N LEU A 100 0.28 -4.65 16.84
CA LEU A 100 0.71 -5.44 15.70
C LEU A 100 1.44 -6.72 16.13
N LEU A 101 2.19 -6.69 17.22
CA LEU A 101 2.85 -7.88 17.79
C LEU A 101 1.81 -8.89 18.29
N GLN A 102 0.77 -8.41 18.99
CA GLN A 102 -0.35 -9.26 19.46
C GLN A 102 -1.12 -9.87 18.30
N ILE A 103 -1.47 -9.08 17.27
CA ILE A 103 -2.14 -9.56 16.05
C ILE A 103 -1.27 -10.62 15.37
N THR A 104 0.03 -10.38 15.19
CA THR A 104 0.93 -11.30 14.49
C THR A 104 1.08 -12.62 15.23
N ARG A 105 1.19 -12.60 16.57
CA ARG A 105 1.19 -13.83 17.38
C ARG A 105 -0.15 -14.57 17.32
N GLY A 106 -1.27 -13.84 17.44
CA GLY A 106 -2.60 -14.44 17.55
C GLY A 106 -3.20 -14.89 16.22
N MET A 107 -3.06 -14.11 15.18
CA MET A 107 -3.72 -14.36 13.88
C MET A 107 -2.81 -15.05 12.88
N ALA A 108 -1.52 -14.72 12.86
CA ALA A 108 -0.55 -15.35 11.97
C ALA A 108 0.20 -16.53 12.60
N ALA A 109 -0.03 -16.84 13.87
CA ALA A 109 0.67 -17.87 14.64
C ALA A 109 2.21 -17.74 14.57
N ALA A 110 2.72 -16.51 14.44
CA ALA A 110 4.14 -16.25 14.27
C ALA A 110 4.92 -16.30 15.59
N GLY A 111 6.16 -16.77 15.51
CA GLY A 111 7.06 -16.90 16.64
C GLY A 111 8.53 -16.93 16.20
N PRO A 112 9.45 -17.29 17.13
CA PRO A 112 10.88 -17.28 16.85
C PRO A 112 11.31 -18.25 15.75
N ASP A 113 10.56 -19.31 15.52
CA ASP A 113 10.85 -20.30 14.47
C ASP A 113 10.30 -19.88 13.09
N SER A 114 9.60 -18.74 13.01
CA SER A 114 9.09 -18.23 11.75
C SER A 114 10.21 -17.74 10.83
N VAL A 115 10.03 -17.95 9.53
CA VAL A 115 10.87 -17.36 8.47
C VAL A 115 9.99 -16.40 7.68
N TYR A 116 10.22 -15.12 7.86
CA TYR A 116 9.46 -14.06 7.20
C TYR A 116 10.19 -13.54 5.97
N LEU A 117 9.54 -13.59 4.80
CA LEU A 117 10.04 -13.01 3.56
C LEU A 117 9.38 -11.64 3.33
N SER A 118 10.20 -10.60 3.18
CA SER A 118 9.76 -9.24 2.84
C SER A 118 10.09 -8.93 1.38
N PRO A 119 9.13 -9.03 0.45
CA PRO A 119 9.37 -8.78 -0.97
C PRO A 119 9.14 -7.32 -1.36
N ALA A 120 8.67 -6.47 -0.44
CA ALA A 120 8.34 -5.08 -0.70
C ALA A 120 9.34 -4.12 -0.04
N PRO A 121 9.52 -2.89 -0.58
CA PRO A 121 10.48 -1.92 -0.06
C PRO A 121 10.16 -1.47 1.36
N LEU A 122 11.19 -1.41 2.22
CA LEU A 122 11.06 -1.08 3.64
C LEU A 122 10.77 0.39 3.95
N TYR A 123 10.71 1.27 2.96
CA TYR A 123 10.25 2.65 3.15
C TYR A 123 8.72 2.79 3.18
N HIS A 124 7.97 1.69 2.96
CA HIS A 124 6.53 1.62 3.19
C HIS A 124 6.23 1.17 4.61
N ALA A 125 5.10 1.67 5.16
CA ALA A 125 4.67 1.33 6.52
C ALA A 125 4.50 -0.17 6.73
N ALA A 126 3.77 -0.86 5.87
CA ALA A 126 3.48 -2.28 6.03
C ALA A 126 4.76 -3.13 6.01
N PRO A 127 5.61 -3.14 4.96
CA PRO A 127 6.83 -3.93 4.94
C PRO A 127 7.76 -3.63 6.12
N LEU A 128 7.93 -2.35 6.48
CA LEU A 128 8.77 -1.95 7.61
C LEU A 128 8.23 -2.51 8.93
N ARG A 129 6.96 -2.24 9.23
CA ARG A 129 6.34 -2.64 10.50
C ARG A 129 6.24 -4.15 10.66
N TRP A 130 5.96 -4.89 9.57
CA TRP A 130 6.01 -6.35 9.58
C TRP A 130 7.43 -6.87 9.84
N CYS A 131 8.46 -6.33 9.18
CA CYS A 131 9.87 -6.68 9.46
C CYS A 131 10.24 -6.39 10.91
N MET A 132 9.93 -5.21 11.43
CA MET A 132 10.18 -4.85 12.83
C MET A 132 9.48 -5.83 13.80
N THR A 133 8.24 -6.21 13.49
CA THR A 133 7.47 -7.15 14.31
C THR A 133 8.10 -8.54 14.33
N PHE A 134 8.46 -9.09 13.17
CA PHE A 134 9.12 -10.40 13.11
C PHE A 134 10.52 -10.36 13.75
N THR A 135 11.26 -9.24 13.64
CA THR A 135 12.51 -9.06 14.39
C THR A 135 12.29 -9.15 15.90
N ARG A 136 11.25 -8.48 16.42
CA ARG A 136 10.88 -8.52 17.85
C ARG A 136 10.41 -9.90 18.30
N LEU A 137 9.87 -10.73 17.40
CA LEU A 137 9.52 -12.13 17.68
C LEU A 137 10.74 -13.05 17.73
N GLY A 138 11.93 -12.58 17.33
CA GLY A 138 13.14 -13.40 17.20
C GLY A 138 13.15 -14.28 15.94
N ALA A 139 12.28 -14.00 14.97
CA ALA A 139 12.15 -14.73 13.71
C ALA A 139 13.30 -14.45 12.74
N THR A 140 13.47 -15.33 11.75
CA THR A 140 14.39 -15.09 10.64
C THR A 140 13.75 -14.16 9.61
N LEU A 141 14.49 -13.14 9.17
CA LEU A 141 14.06 -12.24 8.09
C LEU A 141 14.82 -12.52 6.81
N VAL A 142 14.10 -12.66 5.70
CA VAL A 142 14.62 -12.66 4.34
C VAL A 142 14.09 -11.41 3.64
N VAL A 143 14.97 -10.52 3.18
CA VAL A 143 14.58 -9.24 2.57
C VAL A 143 15.01 -9.23 1.12
N MET A 144 14.06 -9.01 0.21
CA MET A 144 14.35 -8.81 -1.21
C MET A 144 14.57 -7.32 -1.48
N GLU A 145 15.64 -6.97 -2.20
CA GLU A 145 15.87 -5.58 -2.63
C GLU A 145 14.82 -5.10 -3.62
N LYS A 146 14.36 -6.01 -4.47
CA LYS A 146 13.34 -5.77 -5.49
C LYS A 146 12.53 -7.04 -5.72
N PHE A 147 11.20 -6.89 -5.83
CA PHE A 147 10.34 -8.01 -6.18
C PHE A 147 10.57 -8.45 -7.62
N ASP A 148 10.89 -9.71 -7.76
CA ASP A 148 10.85 -10.49 -9.00
C ASP A 148 10.10 -11.78 -8.71
N PRO A 149 9.14 -12.23 -9.56
CA PRO A 149 8.28 -13.37 -9.22
C PRO A 149 9.03 -14.71 -9.13
N GLU A 150 10.03 -14.97 -9.97
CA GLU A 150 10.81 -16.21 -9.89
C GLU A 150 11.78 -16.18 -8.70
N ALA A 151 12.49 -15.06 -8.50
CA ALA A 151 13.37 -14.89 -7.34
C ALA A 151 12.59 -14.97 -6.01
N PHE A 152 11.32 -14.53 -6.00
CA PHE A 152 10.44 -14.72 -4.83
C PHE A 152 10.20 -16.20 -4.55
N LEU A 153 9.84 -17.00 -5.55
CA LEU A 153 9.62 -18.45 -5.41
C LEU A 153 10.90 -19.18 -4.99
N ASP A 154 12.03 -18.77 -5.54
CA ASP A 154 13.36 -19.23 -5.11
C ASP A 154 13.61 -18.97 -3.62
N CYS A 155 13.34 -17.75 -3.15
CA CYS A 155 13.48 -17.40 -1.72
C CYS A 155 12.56 -18.25 -0.84
N VAL A 156 11.30 -18.48 -1.26
CA VAL A 156 10.36 -19.32 -0.53
C VAL A 156 10.93 -20.73 -0.37
N GLN A 157 11.37 -21.34 -1.45
CA GLN A 157 11.92 -22.70 -1.44
C GLN A 157 13.24 -22.81 -0.67
N ALA A 158 14.19 -21.91 -0.96
CA ALA A 158 15.54 -21.95 -0.40
C ALA A 158 15.57 -21.70 1.11
N HIS A 159 14.77 -20.77 1.59
CA HIS A 159 14.74 -20.40 3.01
C HIS A 159 13.62 -21.08 3.80
N LYS A 160 12.79 -21.92 3.14
CA LYS A 160 11.60 -22.52 3.77
C LYS A 160 10.72 -21.46 4.42
N THR A 161 10.45 -20.39 3.67
CA THR A 161 9.65 -19.25 4.12
C THR A 161 8.29 -19.70 4.62
N THR A 162 7.91 -19.20 5.79
CA THR A 162 6.63 -19.54 6.44
C THR A 162 5.62 -18.41 6.37
N HIS A 163 6.07 -17.16 6.41
CA HIS A 163 5.24 -15.96 6.50
C HIS A 163 5.64 -14.91 5.47
N VAL A 164 4.67 -14.27 4.85
CA VAL A 164 4.90 -13.23 3.83
C VAL A 164 3.82 -12.14 3.91
N GLN A 165 4.20 -10.88 3.79
CA GLN A 165 3.28 -9.79 3.49
C GLN A 165 3.48 -9.33 2.04
N MET A 166 2.39 -9.23 1.28
CA MET A 166 2.41 -8.96 -0.15
C MET A 166 1.44 -7.83 -0.54
N VAL A 167 1.44 -7.49 -1.81
CA VAL A 167 0.44 -6.62 -2.42
C VAL A 167 -0.15 -7.30 -3.67
N PRO A 168 -1.40 -6.98 -4.07
CA PRO A 168 -2.10 -7.68 -5.16
C PRO A 168 -1.36 -7.71 -6.49
N THR A 169 -0.57 -6.68 -6.82
CA THR A 169 0.25 -6.66 -8.05
C THR A 169 1.33 -7.74 -8.07
N MET A 170 1.79 -8.19 -6.90
CA MET A 170 2.73 -9.33 -6.80
C MET A 170 2.03 -10.64 -7.14
N PHE A 171 0.79 -10.83 -6.68
CA PHE A 171 -0.03 -11.97 -7.06
C PHE A 171 -0.26 -12.04 -8.57
N VAL A 172 -0.64 -10.92 -9.19
CA VAL A 172 -0.80 -10.82 -10.64
C VAL A 172 0.46 -11.24 -11.38
N LYS A 173 1.64 -10.77 -10.94
CA LYS A 173 2.93 -11.13 -11.55
C LYS A 173 3.27 -12.61 -11.39
N LEU A 174 3.00 -13.19 -10.22
CA LEU A 174 3.18 -14.61 -9.95
C LEU A 174 2.28 -15.47 -10.83
N LEU A 175 0.99 -15.12 -10.94
CA LEU A 175 0.03 -15.86 -11.77
C LEU A 175 0.33 -15.76 -13.27
N LYS A 176 1.05 -14.72 -13.71
CA LYS A 176 1.49 -14.55 -15.10
C LYS A 176 2.76 -15.32 -15.46
N LEU A 177 3.43 -15.94 -14.51
CA LEU A 177 4.47 -16.91 -14.81
C LEU A 177 3.87 -18.12 -15.52
N PRO A 178 4.62 -18.75 -16.46
CA PRO A 178 4.22 -20.03 -17.03
C PRO A 178 3.88 -21.08 -15.97
N GLU A 179 2.90 -21.90 -16.24
CA GLU A 179 2.41 -22.88 -15.25
C GLU A 179 3.48 -23.92 -14.85
N ASP A 180 4.29 -24.35 -15.79
CA ASP A 180 5.43 -25.23 -15.56
C ASP A 180 6.49 -24.59 -14.65
N VAL A 181 6.76 -23.29 -14.81
CA VAL A 181 7.63 -22.53 -13.91
C VAL A 181 7.03 -22.49 -12.50
N ARG A 182 5.76 -22.10 -12.38
CA ARG A 182 5.08 -22.06 -11.06
C ARG A 182 5.10 -23.39 -10.33
N LYS A 183 4.93 -24.50 -11.06
CA LYS A 183 4.92 -25.86 -10.52
C LYS A 183 6.31 -26.41 -10.20
N SER A 184 7.38 -25.79 -10.70
CA SER A 184 8.75 -26.24 -10.44
C SER A 184 9.27 -25.88 -9.04
N TYR A 185 8.59 -24.97 -8.33
CA TYR A 185 8.99 -24.50 -7.00
C TYR A 185 8.18 -25.16 -5.88
N ASP A 186 8.87 -25.54 -4.81
CA ASP A 186 8.26 -26.03 -3.58
C ASP A 186 7.88 -24.85 -2.67
N VAL A 187 6.59 -24.59 -2.56
CA VAL A 187 6.00 -23.53 -1.71
C VAL A 187 5.29 -24.07 -0.47
N ALA A 188 5.39 -25.37 -0.19
CA ALA A 188 4.68 -26.06 0.89
C ALA A 188 5.08 -25.57 2.30
N SER A 189 6.18 -24.84 2.44
CA SER A 189 6.58 -24.22 3.71
C SER A 189 5.72 -23.03 4.10
N LEU A 190 4.99 -22.38 3.15
CA LEU A 190 4.13 -21.24 3.43
C LEU A 190 2.98 -21.65 4.36
N GLN A 191 2.84 -20.94 5.45
CA GLN A 191 1.79 -21.14 6.46
C GLN A 191 0.84 -19.95 6.54
N PHE A 192 1.35 -18.76 6.23
CA PHE A 192 0.60 -17.53 6.33
C PHE A 192 1.08 -16.52 5.28
N VAL A 193 0.14 -16.03 4.50
CA VAL A 193 0.34 -14.95 3.54
C VAL A 193 -0.71 -13.87 3.80
N ILE A 194 -0.28 -12.63 3.89
CA ILE A 194 -1.21 -11.53 4.07
C ILE A 194 -0.98 -10.47 3.00
N HIS A 195 -2.05 -9.91 2.47
CA HIS A 195 -1.94 -8.80 1.53
C HIS A 195 -2.81 -7.60 1.92
N ALA A 196 -2.42 -6.44 1.42
CA ALA A 196 -3.10 -5.17 1.65
C ALA A 196 -2.69 -4.12 0.62
N ALA A 197 -2.96 -2.85 0.93
CA ALA A 197 -2.52 -1.64 0.24
C ALA A 197 -3.23 -1.31 -1.08
N ALA A 198 -3.90 -2.27 -1.71
CA ALA A 198 -4.72 -2.07 -2.90
C ALA A 198 -5.83 -3.13 -2.94
N PRO A 199 -6.97 -2.88 -3.60
CA PRO A 199 -7.95 -3.89 -3.87
C PRO A 199 -7.34 -5.07 -4.64
N CYS A 200 -7.70 -6.28 -4.25
CA CYS A 200 -7.29 -7.50 -4.95
C CYS A 200 -8.44 -7.96 -5.85
N PRO A 201 -8.24 -8.09 -7.18
CA PRO A 201 -9.27 -8.64 -8.04
C PRO A 201 -9.70 -10.03 -7.59
N ILE A 202 -11.01 -10.27 -7.51
CA ILE A 202 -11.57 -11.54 -7.03
C ILE A 202 -10.94 -12.76 -7.74
N PRO A 203 -10.86 -12.81 -9.09
CA PRO A 203 -10.26 -13.95 -9.78
C PRO A 203 -8.78 -14.16 -9.46
N VAL A 204 -8.05 -13.07 -9.16
CA VAL A 204 -6.62 -13.16 -8.78
C VAL A 204 -6.48 -13.83 -7.42
N LYS A 205 -7.27 -13.42 -6.43
CA LYS A 205 -7.18 -14.00 -5.09
C LYS A 205 -7.69 -15.43 -5.07
N GLU A 206 -8.75 -15.76 -5.84
CA GLU A 206 -9.22 -17.14 -6.00
C GLU A 206 -8.14 -18.06 -6.56
N GLN A 207 -7.46 -17.67 -7.65
CA GLN A 207 -6.38 -18.45 -8.24
C GLN A 207 -5.17 -18.61 -7.30
N MET A 208 -4.87 -17.59 -6.51
CA MET A 208 -3.80 -17.68 -5.50
C MET A 208 -4.18 -18.64 -4.37
N ILE A 209 -5.43 -18.61 -3.89
CA ILE A 209 -5.92 -19.56 -2.88
C ILE A 209 -5.96 -20.99 -3.45
N GLU A 210 -6.33 -21.16 -4.71
CA GLU A 210 -6.28 -22.47 -5.39
C GLU A 210 -4.83 -23.01 -5.43
N TRP A 211 -3.86 -22.13 -5.68
CA TRP A 211 -2.45 -22.55 -5.78
C TRP A 211 -1.79 -22.79 -4.42
N TRP A 212 -1.97 -21.88 -3.45
CA TRP A 212 -1.27 -21.92 -2.16
C TRP A 212 -2.09 -22.49 -1.01
N GLY A 213 -3.38 -22.71 -1.23
CA GLY A 213 -4.33 -23.07 -0.18
C GLY A 213 -4.92 -21.85 0.54
N PRO A 214 -5.84 -22.11 1.50
CA PRO A 214 -6.58 -21.05 2.23
C PRO A 214 -5.73 -20.41 3.34
N ILE A 215 -4.53 -19.96 2.99
CA ILE A 215 -3.57 -19.30 3.89
C ILE A 215 -3.39 -17.81 3.57
N ILE A 216 -4.20 -17.27 2.63
CA ILE A 216 -4.05 -15.90 2.11
C ILE A 216 -5.10 -15.01 2.76
N ASP A 217 -4.70 -14.33 3.80
CA ASP A 217 -5.51 -13.34 4.50
C ASP A 217 -5.40 -11.95 3.89
N GLU A 218 -6.34 -11.08 4.19
CA GLU A 218 -6.37 -9.69 3.74
C GLU A 218 -6.65 -8.75 4.89
N TYR A 219 -6.02 -7.58 4.87
CA TYR A 219 -6.38 -6.51 5.79
C TYR A 219 -6.48 -5.16 5.09
N TYR A 220 -7.29 -4.28 5.64
CA TYR A 220 -7.34 -2.87 5.29
C TYR A 220 -6.91 -2.04 6.50
N ALA A 221 -5.90 -1.21 6.31
CA ALA A 221 -5.41 -0.24 7.28
C ALA A 221 -4.62 0.85 6.57
N GLY A 222 -4.49 2.01 7.21
CA GLY A 222 -3.61 3.08 6.77
C GLY A 222 -2.28 3.10 7.51
N SER A 223 -1.30 3.78 6.92
CA SER A 223 -0.05 4.12 7.61
C SER A 223 -0.32 4.95 8.88
N GLU A 224 -1.44 5.64 8.88
CA GLU A 224 -1.98 6.50 9.94
C GLU A 224 -2.34 5.74 11.22
N GLY A 225 -2.65 4.44 11.12
CA GLY A 225 -2.97 3.60 12.27
C GLY A 225 -4.30 3.90 12.94
N ASN A 226 -5.25 4.50 12.22
CA ASN A 226 -6.55 4.90 12.76
C ASN A 226 -7.57 3.77 12.89
N GLY A 227 -7.29 2.60 12.33
CA GLY A 227 -8.15 1.43 12.39
C GLY A 227 -7.63 0.31 11.49
N MET A 228 -8.18 -0.89 11.69
CA MET A 228 -7.81 -2.07 10.91
C MET A 228 -8.97 -3.04 10.76
N THR A 229 -9.18 -3.54 9.54
CA THR A 229 -10.04 -4.70 9.28
C THR A 229 -9.20 -5.90 8.92
N TRP A 230 -9.77 -7.10 9.03
CA TRP A 230 -9.11 -8.35 8.68
C TRP A 230 -10.12 -9.36 8.13
N ALA A 231 -9.76 -10.04 7.04
CA ALA A 231 -10.47 -11.17 6.47
C ALA A 231 -9.54 -12.38 6.41
N LYS A 232 -9.90 -13.46 7.07
CA LYS A 232 -9.26 -14.76 6.87
C LYS A 232 -9.67 -15.33 5.52
N SER A 233 -8.82 -16.18 4.93
CA SER A 233 -9.12 -16.85 3.66
C SER A 233 -10.51 -17.52 3.64
N ALA A 234 -10.90 -18.20 4.70
CA ALA A 234 -12.21 -18.86 4.80
C ALA A 234 -13.37 -17.85 4.76
N GLU A 235 -13.27 -16.77 5.53
CA GLU A 235 -14.27 -15.68 5.52
C GLU A 235 -14.34 -15.00 4.16
N TRP A 236 -13.18 -14.77 3.55
CA TRP A 236 -13.11 -14.14 2.23
C TRP A 236 -13.77 -15.00 1.13
N LEU A 237 -13.65 -16.32 1.20
CA LEU A 237 -14.31 -17.23 0.23
C LEU A 237 -15.84 -17.16 0.31
N GLU A 238 -16.39 -16.86 1.48
CA GLU A 238 -17.83 -16.65 1.70
C GLU A 238 -18.26 -15.22 1.33
N HIS A 239 -17.38 -14.22 1.58
CA HIS A 239 -17.60 -12.79 1.36
C HIS A 239 -16.60 -12.23 0.32
N LYS A 240 -16.66 -12.74 -0.91
CA LYS A 240 -15.68 -12.39 -1.97
C LYS A 240 -15.60 -10.89 -2.24
N GLY A 241 -14.39 -10.37 -2.25
CA GLY A 241 -14.11 -8.94 -2.45
C GLY A 241 -14.12 -8.10 -1.19
N THR A 242 -14.40 -8.70 -0.03
CA THR A 242 -14.28 -8.01 1.27
C THR A 242 -12.83 -7.77 1.65
N VAL A 243 -12.59 -6.70 2.42
CA VAL A 243 -11.33 -6.46 3.14
C VAL A 243 -11.45 -6.80 4.63
N GLY A 244 -12.53 -7.48 5.03
CA GLY A 244 -12.74 -8.02 6.37
C GLY A 244 -13.60 -7.18 7.29
N ARG A 245 -13.63 -7.59 8.56
CA ARG A 245 -14.30 -6.91 9.66
C ARG A 245 -13.30 -6.17 10.54
N ALA A 246 -13.75 -5.12 11.22
CA ALA A 246 -12.90 -4.37 12.14
C ALA A 246 -12.34 -5.29 13.25
N ILE A 247 -11.03 -5.27 13.42
CA ILE A 247 -10.31 -5.93 14.53
C ILE A 247 -9.61 -4.92 15.44
N PHE A 248 -9.49 -3.68 14.97
CA PHE A 248 -8.97 -2.55 15.72
C PHE A 248 -9.72 -1.28 15.31
N GLY A 249 -10.27 -0.56 16.28
CA GLY A 249 -11.19 0.54 16.09
C GLY A 249 -12.62 0.11 15.77
N GLU A 250 -13.52 1.07 15.76
CA GLU A 250 -14.94 0.91 15.43
C GLU A 250 -15.17 1.44 14.02
N LEU A 251 -15.76 0.62 13.14
CA LEU A 251 -15.95 0.94 11.73
C LEU A 251 -17.29 1.66 11.52
N HIS A 252 -17.27 2.81 10.89
CA HIS A 252 -18.43 3.62 10.52
C HIS A 252 -18.41 3.94 9.03
N VAL A 253 -19.58 3.92 8.41
CA VAL A 253 -19.77 4.34 7.01
C VAL A 253 -20.75 5.52 7.02
N CYS A 254 -20.29 6.69 6.53
CA CYS A 254 -21.03 7.94 6.68
C CYS A 254 -21.26 8.66 5.34
N ASP A 255 -22.33 9.41 5.29
CA ASP A 255 -22.63 10.34 4.20
C ASP A 255 -21.72 11.60 4.23
N GLU A 256 -21.99 12.55 3.33
CA GLU A 256 -21.23 13.81 3.25
C GLU A 256 -21.43 14.73 4.43
N ASN A 257 -22.52 14.56 5.19
CA ASN A 257 -22.82 15.35 6.39
C ASN A 257 -22.19 14.73 7.66
N GLY A 258 -21.62 13.53 7.55
CA GLY A 258 -21.03 12.78 8.67
C GLY A 258 -22.03 11.91 9.42
N ASP A 259 -23.23 11.71 8.89
CA ASP A 259 -24.22 10.80 9.45
C ASP A 259 -23.98 9.38 8.95
N GLU A 260 -24.16 8.37 9.82
CA GLU A 260 -24.08 6.97 9.40
C GLU A 260 -25.16 6.63 8.37
N VAL A 261 -24.76 5.89 7.35
CA VAL A 261 -25.68 5.37 6.32
C VAL A 261 -26.21 3.98 6.68
N PRO A 262 -27.38 3.57 6.15
CA PRO A 262 -27.88 2.22 6.33
C PRO A 262 -26.90 1.15 5.85
N VAL A 263 -26.88 -0.01 6.50
CA VAL A 263 -26.10 -1.18 6.09
C VAL A 263 -26.35 -1.50 4.61
N GLY A 264 -25.30 -1.81 3.88
CA GLY A 264 -25.31 -2.04 2.43
C GLY A 264 -25.20 -0.77 1.57
N SER A 265 -25.38 0.42 2.17
CA SER A 265 -25.20 1.70 1.46
C SER A 265 -23.74 2.13 1.42
N GLU A 266 -23.36 2.79 0.32
CA GLU A 266 -22.01 3.34 0.19
C GLU A 266 -21.86 4.66 0.92
N GLY A 267 -20.70 4.87 1.53
CA GLY A 267 -20.32 6.11 2.19
C GLY A 267 -18.82 6.19 2.46
N GLN A 268 -18.39 7.28 3.03
CA GLN A 268 -17.01 7.47 3.45
C GLN A 268 -16.74 6.64 4.70
N ILE A 269 -15.60 5.94 4.71
CA ILE A 269 -15.20 5.06 5.79
C ILE A 269 -14.51 5.87 6.88
N TYR A 270 -14.94 5.67 8.13
CA TYR A 270 -14.33 6.22 9.33
C TYR A 270 -14.03 5.11 10.34
N PHE A 271 -13.03 5.36 11.17
CA PHE A 271 -12.76 4.57 12.37
C PHE A 271 -12.86 5.46 13.60
N GLY A 272 -13.63 4.99 14.57
CA GLY A 272 -13.75 5.52 15.94
C GLY A 272 -13.08 4.60 16.96
N GLY A 273 -13.09 5.01 18.22
CA GLY A 273 -12.51 4.22 19.31
C GLY A 273 -10.97 4.15 19.30
N THR A 274 -10.31 4.94 18.47
CA THR A 274 -8.86 5.00 18.33
C THR A 274 -8.37 6.45 18.36
N THR A 275 -7.06 6.64 18.52
CA THR A 275 -6.49 7.99 18.39
C THR A 275 -6.50 8.41 16.92
N PRO A 276 -7.10 9.57 16.58
CA PRO A 276 -7.03 10.10 15.22
C PRO A 276 -5.59 10.29 14.74
N PRO A 277 -5.33 10.15 13.42
CA PRO A 277 -3.99 10.30 12.87
C PRO A 277 -3.43 11.72 13.08
N ASN A 278 -2.14 11.80 13.27
CA ASN A 278 -1.43 13.06 13.37
C ASN A 278 -0.52 13.25 12.15
N TYR A 279 -0.99 14.08 11.20
CA TYR A 279 -0.17 14.56 10.09
C TYR A 279 0.71 15.69 10.60
N HIS A 280 2.01 15.46 10.61
CA HIS A 280 3.01 16.37 11.14
C HIS A 280 3.01 17.69 10.38
N ASN A 281 2.94 18.82 11.11
CA ASN A 281 2.91 20.18 10.56
C ASN A 281 1.78 20.43 9.52
N ASP A 282 0.70 19.63 9.51
CA ASP A 282 -0.42 19.78 8.57
C ASP A 282 -1.77 19.83 9.31
N PRO A 283 -2.09 20.97 10.01
CA PRO A 283 -3.32 21.10 10.78
C PRO A 283 -4.59 21.03 9.90
N GLU A 284 -4.51 21.49 8.65
CA GLU A 284 -5.65 21.43 7.72
C GLU A 284 -5.97 19.97 7.37
N LYS A 285 -4.94 19.16 7.11
CA LYS A 285 -5.13 17.74 6.84
C LYS A 285 -5.65 17.00 8.08
N ASN A 286 -5.14 17.33 9.27
CA ASN A 286 -5.64 16.77 10.52
C ASN A 286 -7.15 17.07 10.68
N ALA A 287 -7.56 18.30 10.50
CA ALA A 287 -8.97 18.68 10.59
C ALA A 287 -9.83 17.99 9.52
N SER A 288 -9.36 17.93 8.27
CA SER A 288 -10.10 17.32 7.15
C SER A 288 -10.20 15.80 7.21
N ALA A 289 -9.41 15.15 8.05
CA ALA A 289 -9.47 13.70 8.27
C ALA A 289 -10.57 13.31 9.27
N LEU A 290 -11.11 14.24 10.01
CA LEU A 290 -12.12 13.97 11.04
C LEU A 290 -13.54 14.02 10.47
N ASN A 291 -14.44 13.26 11.09
CA ASN A 291 -15.86 13.35 10.79
C ASN A 291 -16.41 14.71 11.32
N PRO A 292 -17.23 15.44 10.54
CA PRO A 292 -17.72 16.75 10.93
C PRO A 292 -18.64 16.75 12.16
N LYS A 293 -19.27 15.62 12.49
CA LYS A 293 -20.16 15.44 13.64
C LYS A 293 -19.53 14.65 14.79
N HIS A 294 -18.59 13.77 14.47
CA HIS A 294 -17.90 12.90 15.41
C HIS A 294 -16.38 13.17 15.31
N PRO A 295 -15.85 14.16 16.04
CA PRO A 295 -14.44 14.57 15.90
C PRO A 295 -13.42 13.53 16.39
N ASP A 296 -13.87 12.47 17.03
CA ASP A 296 -13.11 11.29 17.40
C ASP A 296 -13.06 10.19 16.32
N TRP A 297 -13.86 10.33 15.25
CA TRP A 297 -13.82 9.44 14.10
C TRP A 297 -12.94 10.00 13.00
N SER A 298 -12.04 9.19 12.46
CA SER A 298 -11.10 9.60 11.43
C SER A 298 -11.17 8.74 10.18
N SER A 299 -10.89 9.35 9.02
CA SER A 299 -10.99 8.75 7.69
C SER A 299 -9.69 8.92 6.90
N LEU A 300 -9.37 7.93 6.07
CA LEU A 300 -8.30 7.99 5.07
C LEU A 300 -8.80 8.55 3.72
N GLY A 301 -10.13 8.80 3.61
CA GLY A 301 -10.77 9.27 2.38
C GLY A 301 -11.16 8.13 1.45
N ASP A 302 -11.23 6.91 1.95
CA ASP A 302 -11.73 5.75 1.21
C ASP A 302 -13.26 5.67 1.33
N VAL A 303 -13.91 5.13 0.29
CA VAL A 303 -15.36 4.92 0.19
C VAL A 303 -15.62 3.42 0.12
N GLY A 304 -16.70 2.99 0.76
CA GLY A 304 -17.11 1.59 0.75
C GLY A 304 -18.45 1.38 1.42
N LYS A 305 -18.79 0.13 1.66
CA LYS A 305 -20.01 -0.29 2.34
C LYS A 305 -19.74 -1.48 3.25
N VAL A 306 -20.62 -1.67 4.22
CA VAL A 306 -20.59 -2.82 5.14
C VAL A 306 -21.83 -3.67 4.88
N ASP A 307 -21.66 -4.99 4.81
CA ASP A 307 -22.80 -5.93 4.70
C ASP A 307 -23.44 -6.21 6.06
N GLU A 308 -24.50 -7.07 6.06
CA GLU A 308 -25.25 -7.44 7.28
C GLU A 308 -24.41 -8.22 8.29
N ASP A 309 -23.33 -8.87 7.84
CA ASP A 309 -22.39 -9.63 8.67
C ASP A 309 -21.23 -8.78 9.17
N GLY A 310 -21.19 -7.49 8.81
CA GLY A 310 -20.17 -6.51 9.24
C GLY A 310 -18.90 -6.53 8.41
N PHE A 311 -18.88 -7.18 7.24
CA PHE A 311 -17.73 -7.16 6.34
C PHE A 311 -17.69 -5.88 5.49
N LEU A 312 -16.51 -5.28 5.44
CA LEU A 312 -16.24 -4.07 4.66
C LEU A 312 -15.86 -4.42 3.21
N TYR A 313 -16.47 -3.70 2.28
CA TYR A 313 -16.13 -3.74 0.86
C TYR A 313 -15.70 -2.34 0.42
N LEU A 314 -14.46 -2.21 -0.05
CA LEU A 314 -13.95 -0.96 -0.58
C LEU A 314 -14.45 -0.76 -2.02
N THR A 315 -14.93 0.45 -2.31
CA THR A 315 -15.33 0.83 -3.67
C THR A 315 -14.20 1.57 -4.39
N ASP A 316 -13.71 2.67 -3.83
CA ASP A 316 -12.55 3.45 -4.34
C ASP A 316 -12.17 4.56 -3.34
N ARG A 317 -11.23 5.40 -3.75
CA ARG A 317 -10.94 6.68 -3.09
C ARG A 317 -11.80 7.79 -3.65
N LYS A 318 -12.42 8.58 -2.79
CA LYS A 318 -13.21 9.77 -3.15
C LYS A 318 -12.45 10.70 -4.13
N ALA A 319 -11.11 10.77 -3.99
CA ALA A 319 -10.26 11.60 -4.85
C ALA A 319 -10.12 11.12 -6.31
N PHE A 320 -10.42 9.86 -6.60
CA PHE A 320 -10.29 9.26 -7.94
C PHE A 320 -11.64 9.00 -8.63
N MET A 321 -12.73 9.17 -7.90
CA MET A 321 -14.07 9.00 -8.44
C MET A 321 -14.28 9.87 -9.68
N ILE A 322 -14.80 9.27 -10.74
CA ILE A 322 -15.13 9.90 -12.02
C ILE A 322 -16.61 10.27 -11.99
N ILE A 323 -16.95 11.52 -12.31
CA ILE A 323 -18.33 11.97 -12.37
C ILE A 323 -18.73 12.13 -13.84
N SER A 324 -19.44 11.13 -14.38
CA SER A 324 -19.86 11.11 -15.77
C SER A 324 -21.37 11.20 -15.86
N GLY A 325 -21.87 12.29 -16.43
CA GLY A 325 -23.33 12.51 -16.55
C GLY A 325 -24.09 12.47 -15.22
N GLY A 326 -23.44 12.92 -14.12
CA GLY A 326 -24.04 12.88 -12.78
C GLY A 326 -23.94 11.52 -12.08
N VAL A 327 -23.32 10.52 -12.71
CA VAL A 327 -23.09 9.18 -12.12
C VAL A 327 -21.67 9.08 -11.58
N ASN A 328 -21.55 8.64 -10.35
CA ASN A 328 -20.28 8.31 -9.73
C ASN A 328 -19.75 6.98 -10.27
N ILE A 329 -18.59 7.00 -10.90
CA ILE A 329 -17.92 5.81 -11.45
C ILE A 329 -16.57 5.66 -10.73
N TYR A 330 -16.35 4.47 -10.25
CA TYR A 330 -15.13 4.12 -9.53
C TYR A 330 -14.14 3.43 -10.48
N PRO A 331 -13.00 4.08 -10.81
CA PRO A 331 -12.00 3.55 -11.73
C PRO A 331 -11.50 2.15 -11.40
N GLN A 332 -11.47 1.80 -10.13
CA GLN A 332 -10.95 0.53 -9.63
C GLN A 332 -11.68 -0.69 -10.22
N GLU A 333 -12.98 -0.57 -10.51
CA GLU A 333 -13.74 -1.68 -11.09
C GLU A 333 -13.21 -2.04 -12.49
N ALA A 334 -12.94 -1.04 -13.32
CA ALA A 334 -12.38 -1.27 -14.65
C ALA A 334 -10.90 -1.69 -14.61
N GLU A 335 -10.12 -1.18 -13.65
CA GLU A 335 -8.74 -1.62 -13.41
C GLU A 335 -8.69 -3.09 -13.01
N ASN A 336 -9.58 -3.52 -12.10
CA ASN A 336 -9.66 -4.91 -11.65
C ASN A 336 -9.98 -5.90 -12.80
N VAL A 337 -10.78 -5.48 -13.75
CA VAL A 337 -11.07 -6.29 -14.94
C VAL A 337 -9.86 -6.31 -15.89
N LEU A 338 -9.37 -5.14 -16.30
CA LEU A 338 -8.30 -5.04 -17.31
C LEU A 338 -7.00 -5.73 -16.87
N ILE A 339 -6.64 -5.66 -15.58
CA ILE A 339 -5.40 -6.26 -15.07
C ILE A 339 -5.39 -7.79 -15.18
N THR A 340 -6.56 -8.43 -15.25
CA THR A 340 -6.66 -9.89 -15.42
C THR A 340 -6.41 -10.33 -16.85
N HIS A 341 -6.45 -9.43 -17.82
CA HIS A 341 -6.25 -9.78 -19.22
C HIS A 341 -4.78 -10.21 -19.46
N PRO A 342 -4.52 -11.31 -20.20
CA PRO A 342 -3.16 -11.87 -20.39
C PRO A 342 -2.16 -10.90 -21.01
N LYS A 343 -2.64 -9.96 -21.87
CA LYS A 343 -1.79 -8.99 -22.58
C LYS A 343 -1.51 -7.71 -21.79
N VAL A 344 -2.09 -7.53 -20.59
CA VAL A 344 -1.98 -6.33 -19.77
C VAL A 344 -0.96 -6.55 -18.65
N ALA A 345 0.09 -5.77 -18.60
CA ALA A 345 1.06 -5.80 -17.50
C ALA A 345 0.62 -4.92 -16.32
N ASP A 346 0.02 -3.76 -16.64
CA ASP A 346 -0.45 -2.79 -15.65
C ASP A 346 -1.51 -1.88 -16.29
N VAL A 347 -2.34 -1.21 -15.46
CA VAL A 347 -3.41 -0.37 -15.94
C VAL A 347 -3.72 0.76 -14.97
N ALA A 348 -4.10 1.91 -15.54
CA ALA A 348 -4.70 3.03 -14.83
C ALA A 348 -6.00 3.41 -15.51
N VAL A 349 -7.05 3.66 -14.74
CA VAL A 349 -8.30 4.21 -15.24
C VAL A 349 -8.54 5.58 -14.60
N ILE A 350 -8.87 6.57 -15.41
CA ILE A 350 -9.05 7.96 -15.03
C ILE A 350 -10.26 8.58 -15.69
N GLY A 351 -10.79 9.66 -15.10
CA GLY A 351 -11.72 10.57 -15.77
C GLY A 351 -10.94 11.54 -16.67
N VAL A 352 -11.39 11.70 -17.89
CA VAL A 352 -10.91 12.71 -18.84
C VAL A 352 -12.04 13.67 -19.20
N PRO A 353 -11.74 14.94 -19.58
CA PRO A 353 -12.78 15.90 -19.95
C PRO A 353 -13.67 15.39 -21.07
N ASP A 354 -14.99 15.56 -20.90
CA ASP A 354 -16.03 15.19 -21.87
C ASP A 354 -17.05 16.32 -21.92
N GLU A 355 -17.30 16.89 -23.10
CA GLU A 355 -18.17 18.07 -23.26
C GLU A 355 -19.64 17.79 -22.96
N GLU A 356 -20.09 16.54 -23.11
CA GLU A 356 -21.49 16.14 -22.89
C GLU A 356 -21.71 15.65 -21.45
N PHE A 357 -20.74 14.89 -20.89
CA PHE A 357 -20.91 14.20 -19.62
C PHE A 357 -20.05 14.80 -18.48
N GLY A 358 -19.29 15.87 -18.75
CA GLY A 358 -18.30 16.44 -17.81
C GLY A 358 -17.01 15.63 -17.76
N GLU A 359 -17.10 14.35 -17.41
CA GLU A 359 -16.00 13.40 -17.47
C GLU A 359 -16.40 12.13 -18.24
N SER A 360 -15.45 11.51 -18.92
CA SER A 360 -15.58 10.15 -19.45
C SER A 360 -14.47 9.23 -18.97
N VAL A 361 -14.78 7.94 -18.89
CA VAL A 361 -13.84 6.92 -18.40
C VAL A 361 -12.82 6.60 -19.48
N LYS A 362 -11.54 6.69 -19.15
CA LYS A 362 -10.42 6.35 -20.03
C LYS A 362 -9.48 5.38 -19.35
N ALA A 363 -9.08 4.32 -20.05
CA ALA A 363 -8.04 3.41 -19.61
C ALA A 363 -6.69 3.78 -20.23
N ILE A 364 -5.61 3.67 -19.44
CA ILE A 364 -4.22 3.73 -19.88
C ILE A 364 -3.59 2.41 -19.53
N VAL A 365 -3.18 1.65 -20.54
CA VAL A 365 -2.73 0.27 -20.39
C VAL A 365 -1.24 0.16 -20.68
N GLN A 366 -0.51 -0.46 -19.77
CA GLN A 366 0.84 -0.95 -20.03
C GLN A 366 0.74 -2.39 -20.53
N PRO A 367 1.14 -2.66 -21.80
CA PRO A 367 1.09 -4.01 -22.33
C PRO A 367 2.19 -4.90 -21.72
N MET A 368 1.97 -6.22 -21.76
CA MET A 368 3.01 -7.19 -21.39
C MET A 368 4.24 -7.06 -22.31
N PRO A 369 5.46 -7.36 -21.81
CA PRO A 369 6.66 -7.38 -22.64
C PRO A 369 6.46 -8.21 -23.91
N GLY A 370 6.83 -7.63 -25.06
CA GLY A 370 6.68 -8.26 -26.37
C GLY A 370 5.30 -8.07 -27.03
N ILE A 371 4.31 -7.53 -26.34
CA ILE A 371 3.01 -7.15 -26.91
C ILE A 371 3.13 -5.74 -27.49
N VAL A 372 2.80 -5.61 -28.78
CA VAL A 372 2.85 -4.33 -29.48
C VAL A 372 1.50 -3.61 -29.36
N PRO A 373 1.46 -2.35 -28.90
CA PRO A 373 0.26 -1.54 -28.94
C PRO A 373 -0.34 -1.41 -30.34
N SER A 374 -1.65 -1.58 -30.45
CA SER A 374 -2.39 -1.39 -31.70
C SER A 374 -3.86 -1.05 -31.44
N ASP A 375 -4.55 -0.54 -32.47
CA ASP A 375 -5.98 -0.25 -32.38
C ASP A 375 -6.81 -1.54 -32.17
N GLU A 376 -6.37 -2.66 -32.74
CA GLU A 376 -7.01 -3.96 -32.58
C GLU A 376 -6.88 -4.44 -31.12
N LEU A 377 -5.72 -4.26 -30.50
CA LEU A 377 -5.54 -4.58 -29.09
C LEU A 377 -6.39 -3.67 -28.19
N ALA A 378 -6.49 -2.38 -28.51
CA ALA A 378 -7.35 -1.46 -27.77
C ALA A 378 -8.82 -1.89 -27.87
N ALA A 379 -9.30 -2.25 -29.05
CA ALA A 379 -10.66 -2.75 -29.27
C ALA A 379 -10.91 -4.06 -28.49
N GLU A 380 -9.97 -5.00 -28.50
CA GLU A 380 -10.02 -6.26 -27.74
C GLU A 380 -10.18 -5.99 -26.24
N LEU A 381 -9.38 -5.10 -25.68
CA LEU A 381 -9.41 -4.77 -24.25
C LEU A 381 -10.70 -4.04 -23.84
N LEU A 382 -11.19 -3.13 -24.68
CA LEU A 382 -12.47 -2.46 -24.45
C LEU A 382 -13.65 -3.45 -24.52
N GLU A 383 -13.61 -4.40 -25.44
CA GLU A 383 -14.62 -5.45 -25.53
C GLU A 383 -14.56 -6.41 -24.34
N PHE A 384 -13.37 -6.75 -23.88
CA PHE A 384 -13.17 -7.51 -22.65
C PHE A 384 -13.84 -6.84 -21.44
N CYS A 385 -13.68 -5.52 -21.29
CA CYS A 385 -14.40 -4.76 -20.25
C CYS A 385 -15.92 -4.83 -20.40
N ARG A 386 -16.45 -4.77 -21.63
CA ARG A 386 -17.91 -4.80 -21.89
C ARG A 386 -18.54 -6.14 -21.52
N GLY A 387 -17.76 -7.23 -21.56
CA GLY A 387 -18.19 -8.54 -21.11
C GLY A 387 -18.38 -8.66 -19.61
N GLU A 388 -17.68 -7.85 -18.84
CA GLU A 388 -17.59 -7.96 -17.39
C GLU A 388 -18.27 -6.80 -16.63
N LEU A 389 -18.41 -5.62 -17.27
CA LEU A 389 -18.88 -4.41 -16.61
C LEU A 389 -20.13 -3.81 -17.31
N SER A 390 -20.94 -3.08 -16.53
CA SER A 390 -22.00 -2.29 -17.11
C SER A 390 -21.45 -1.20 -18.03
N LYS A 391 -22.18 -0.87 -19.10
CA LYS A 391 -21.75 0.05 -20.16
C LYS A 391 -21.22 1.40 -19.64
N ILE A 392 -21.79 1.91 -18.55
CA ILE A 392 -21.41 3.22 -17.99
C ILE A 392 -20.05 3.18 -17.28
N LYS A 393 -19.66 2.01 -16.76
CA LYS A 393 -18.39 1.79 -16.06
C LYS A 393 -17.25 1.42 -17.01
N CYS A 394 -17.58 1.01 -18.24
CA CYS A 394 -16.57 0.66 -19.24
C CYS A 394 -15.82 1.90 -19.73
N PRO A 395 -14.49 1.81 -19.90
CA PRO A 395 -13.74 2.86 -20.58
C PRO A 395 -14.30 3.13 -21.97
N LYS A 396 -14.53 4.42 -22.29
CA LYS A 396 -14.94 4.84 -23.63
C LYS A 396 -13.76 4.88 -24.60
N SER A 397 -12.56 5.05 -24.07
CA SER A 397 -11.31 5.09 -24.86
C SER A 397 -10.15 4.45 -24.08
N LEU A 398 -9.15 4.01 -24.82
CA LEU A 398 -7.96 3.38 -24.28
C LEU A 398 -6.72 3.89 -24.99
N ASP A 399 -5.70 4.26 -24.21
CA ASP A 399 -4.36 4.58 -24.71
C ASP A 399 -3.35 3.60 -24.11
N PHE A 400 -2.20 3.49 -24.77
CA PHE A 400 -1.09 2.67 -24.27
C PHE A 400 0.04 3.54 -23.75
N ASP A 401 0.63 3.08 -22.63
CA ASP A 401 1.87 3.63 -22.07
C ASP A 401 2.82 2.46 -21.82
N LEU A 402 4.04 2.51 -22.34
CA LEU A 402 5.00 1.42 -22.16
C LEU A 402 5.51 1.32 -20.73
N GLU A 403 5.40 2.40 -19.96
CA GLU A 403 5.75 2.46 -18.55
C GLU A 403 4.83 3.45 -17.84
N LEU A 404 3.89 2.94 -17.06
CA LEU A 404 3.02 3.79 -16.26
C LEU A 404 3.81 4.51 -15.15
N PRO A 405 3.56 5.82 -14.95
CA PRO A 405 4.30 6.58 -13.96
C PRO A 405 4.02 6.05 -12.55
N ARG A 406 5.08 5.61 -11.91
CA ARG A 406 5.03 5.15 -10.53
C ARG A 406 5.95 5.99 -9.65
N HIS A 407 5.49 6.25 -8.45
CA HIS A 407 6.36 6.74 -7.39
C HIS A 407 7.50 5.73 -7.18
N PRO A 408 8.70 6.14 -6.74
CA PRO A 408 9.73 5.21 -6.32
C PRO A 408 9.23 4.15 -5.33
N THR A 409 8.16 4.43 -4.61
CA THR A 409 7.43 3.51 -3.72
C THR A 409 6.60 2.44 -4.44
N GLY A 410 6.58 2.43 -5.77
CA GLY A 410 5.75 1.52 -6.58
C GLY A 410 4.28 1.94 -6.74
N LYS A 411 3.80 2.95 -6.00
CA LYS A 411 2.42 3.44 -6.11
C LYS A 411 2.20 4.16 -7.44
N LEU A 412 1.11 3.83 -8.12
CA LEU A 412 0.72 4.46 -9.38
C LEU A 412 0.38 5.94 -9.19
N TYR A 413 0.99 6.81 -9.99
CA TYR A 413 0.71 8.24 -10.01
C TYR A 413 -0.46 8.59 -10.93
N LYS A 414 -1.67 8.18 -10.56
CA LYS A 414 -2.88 8.52 -11.35
C LYS A 414 -2.99 10.02 -11.64
N ARG A 415 -2.55 10.89 -10.73
CA ARG A 415 -2.55 12.34 -10.95
C ARG A 415 -1.68 12.73 -12.15
N LEU A 416 -0.45 12.23 -12.25
CA LEU A 416 0.43 12.56 -13.38
C LEU A 416 -0.14 12.07 -14.71
N ILE A 417 -0.85 10.92 -14.69
CA ILE A 417 -1.54 10.42 -15.87
C ILE A 417 -2.69 11.36 -16.22
N ARG A 418 -3.55 11.69 -15.25
CA ARG A 418 -4.70 12.57 -15.44
C ARG A 418 -4.28 13.95 -15.96
N ASP A 419 -3.24 14.54 -15.41
CA ASP A 419 -2.75 15.87 -15.78
C ASP A 419 -2.32 15.97 -17.26
N ARG A 420 -1.97 14.85 -17.90
CA ARG A 420 -1.68 14.78 -19.35
C ARG A 420 -2.92 15.07 -20.22
N TYR A 421 -4.13 14.75 -19.71
CA TYR A 421 -5.40 14.91 -20.43
C TYR A 421 -6.17 16.16 -20.03
N TRP A 422 -5.99 16.63 -18.80
CA TRP A 422 -6.68 17.82 -18.29
C TRP A 422 -5.97 19.14 -18.62
N GLY A 423 -4.69 19.11 -18.98
CA GLY A 423 -3.87 20.29 -19.20
C GLY A 423 -3.77 21.18 -17.95
N LYS A 424 -3.69 22.50 -18.12
CA LYS A 424 -3.61 23.49 -17.01
C LYS A 424 -4.99 23.89 -16.46
N LYS A 425 -6.04 23.16 -16.70
CA LYS A 425 -7.37 23.47 -16.15
C LYS A 425 -7.39 23.14 -14.65
N GLU A 426 -7.53 24.15 -13.80
CA GLU A 426 -7.62 24.01 -12.34
C GLU A 426 -9.00 23.54 -11.84
N SER A 427 -10.03 23.53 -12.71
CA SER A 427 -11.43 23.21 -12.36
C SER A 427 -11.89 21.91 -13.03
N ARG A 428 -12.58 21.05 -12.25
CA ARG A 428 -13.30 19.86 -12.75
C ARG A 428 -14.62 20.18 -13.46
N ILE A 429 -14.99 21.44 -13.54
CA ILE A 429 -16.19 21.90 -14.24
C ILE A 429 -15.76 22.27 -15.66
N VAL A 430 -16.23 21.52 -16.65
CA VAL A 430 -16.05 21.80 -18.07
C VAL A 430 -17.17 22.71 -18.53
#